data_0c53d3820a253b8a4e584af7544a99c1
#
_entry.id   0c53d3820a253b8a4e584af7544a99c1
#
_cell.length_a   1.000
_cell.length_b   1.000
_cell.length_c   1.000
_cell.angle_alpha   90.00
_cell.angle_beta   90.00
_cell.angle_gamma   90.00
#
_symmetry.space_group_name_H-M   'P 1'
#
loop_
_entity.id
_entity.type
_entity.pdbx_description
1 polymer ?
#
loop_
_entity_poly.entity_id
_entity_poly.type
_entity_poly.pdbx_seq_one_letter_code
_entity_poly.pdbx_strand_id
1 'polypeptide(L)'
;MDPKQLGNKALPNFDVLEPNSIDFIALTHCHLDHLGGLPILAKKQPQAQVLVSYPTSLLAPLMLENSYSVMCRQKDEKSIPEYPLFTKEDVSALQKRFFALKFGKPYCIEKDGHQARLTFFAAGHVLGASSLLIEYEGRQIFITGDILFSDQNSLKGAQAPQLAPLDVLVLETTRGCTERTALRRAEEERLIKTISKTIKRGGICLIPAFALGRIQELLVLLYNARKENKYPECPIYCSGLGMALVSTFDAIGKTTSAVNFSRQILKKLNIKQLRRKKIDPKTTKLKGPAIYLLSSGMLVEHTPAYKIASCLLKDNKNSICFVGYCDPSTPGGQLLQTQPNEVFKFEEFDYSIPVRSKIEKFDLSGHADREDLYQFVLAQKPKKLVLTHGDEDARQWFVQKFEDHSKSFDVLNPNVGQRYEV
;
A
#
# COMPACT_ATOMS: atom_id res chain seq x y z
N MET A 1 11.95 -1.20 1.77
CA MET A 1 12.31 -1.19 3.22
C MET A 1 11.32 -2.07 3.97
N ASP A 2 11.80 -2.98 4.81
CA ASP A 2 10.94 -3.81 5.65
C ASP A 2 10.23 -2.95 6.71
N PRO A 3 8.89 -2.86 6.71
CA PRO A 3 8.14 -2.05 7.67
C PRO A 3 8.20 -2.59 9.11
N LYS A 4 8.64 -3.83 9.30
CA LYS A 4 8.79 -4.48 10.61
C LYS A 4 10.15 -4.17 11.27
N GLN A 5 11.10 -3.56 10.54
CA GLN A 5 12.46 -3.28 10.98
C GLN A 5 12.74 -1.77 11.04
N LEU A 6 13.79 -1.39 11.75
CA LEU A 6 14.23 -0.01 11.91
C LEU A 6 15.71 0.15 11.54
N GLY A 7 16.12 1.37 11.22
CA GLY A 7 17.51 1.67 10.85
C GLY A 7 17.94 0.89 9.61
N ASN A 8 19.23 0.54 9.57
CA ASN A 8 19.80 -0.21 8.45
C ASN A 8 19.21 -1.62 8.28
N LYS A 9 18.64 -2.20 9.34
CA LYS A 9 17.97 -3.52 9.27
C LYS A 9 16.72 -3.52 8.39
N ALA A 10 16.12 -2.36 8.16
CA ALA A 10 14.97 -2.23 7.27
C ALA A 10 15.34 -2.28 5.78
N LEU A 11 16.64 -2.17 5.43
CA LEU A 11 17.09 -2.16 4.04
C LEU A 11 17.27 -3.60 3.51
N PRO A 12 17.00 -3.83 2.22
CA PRO A 12 17.49 -5.03 1.54
C PRO A 12 19.02 -5.11 1.60
N ASN A 13 19.55 -6.32 1.52
CA ASN A 13 20.98 -6.51 1.39
C ASN A 13 21.46 -6.13 -0.02
N PHE A 14 21.85 -4.87 -0.20
CA PHE A 14 22.38 -4.37 -1.46
C PHE A 14 23.86 -4.76 -1.70
N ASP A 15 24.55 -5.39 -0.74
CA ASP A 15 25.94 -5.81 -0.89
C ASP A 15 26.09 -7.05 -1.78
N VAL A 16 24.98 -7.69 -2.13
CA VAL A 16 24.95 -8.75 -3.16
C VAL A 16 25.14 -8.21 -4.59
N LEU A 17 25.09 -6.89 -4.76
CA LEU A 17 25.23 -6.22 -6.04
C LEU A 17 26.59 -5.54 -6.12
N GLU A 18 27.34 -5.84 -7.16
CA GLU A 18 28.58 -5.12 -7.45
C GLU A 18 28.31 -3.64 -7.75
N PRO A 19 29.16 -2.72 -7.30
CA PRO A 19 29.04 -1.31 -7.63
C PRO A 19 29.01 -1.08 -9.15
N ASN A 20 28.12 -0.21 -9.62
CA ASN A 20 27.96 0.13 -11.04
C ASN A 20 27.66 -1.06 -11.98
N SER A 21 27.10 -2.15 -11.44
CA SER A 21 26.78 -3.35 -12.23
C SER A 21 25.36 -3.34 -12.82
N ILE A 22 24.52 -2.34 -12.46
CA ILE A 22 23.12 -2.25 -12.89
C ILE A 22 22.95 -1.07 -13.81
N ASP A 23 22.34 -1.31 -14.98
CA ASP A 23 22.01 -0.28 -15.96
C ASP A 23 20.62 0.35 -15.69
N PHE A 24 19.66 -0.48 -15.26
CA PHE A 24 18.28 -0.07 -15.06
C PHE A 24 17.71 -0.60 -13.76
N ILE A 25 16.94 0.24 -13.09
CA ILE A 25 16.16 -0.12 -11.92
C ILE A 25 14.69 0.11 -12.27
N ALA A 26 13.85 -0.91 -12.29
CA ALA A 26 12.43 -0.78 -12.52
C ALA A 26 11.68 -0.71 -11.18
N LEU A 27 10.98 0.39 -10.91
CA LEU A 27 10.17 0.57 -9.71
C LEU A 27 8.70 0.27 -10.03
N THR A 28 8.13 -0.73 -9.38
CA THR A 28 6.75 -1.13 -9.59
C THR A 28 5.76 -0.10 -9.06
N HIS A 29 5.95 0.41 -7.83
CA HIS A 29 5.07 1.42 -7.23
C HIS A 29 5.69 2.12 -6.00
N CYS A 30 4.93 3.03 -5.38
CA CYS A 30 5.44 3.97 -4.38
C CYS A 30 5.18 3.59 -2.92
N HIS A 31 4.76 2.36 -2.57
CA HIS A 31 4.78 1.95 -1.17
C HIS A 31 6.22 1.81 -0.66
N LEU A 32 6.44 2.05 0.64
CA LEU A 32 7.80 2.20 1.18
C LEU A 32 8.59 0.88 1.22
N ASP A 33 7.94 -0.24 1.27
CA ASP A 33 8.57 -1.57 1.14
C ASP A 33 9.19 -1.78 -0.25
N HIS A 34 8.67 -1.14 -1.29
CA HIS A 34 9.22 -1.13 -2.65
C HIS A 34 10.15 0.08 -2.91
N LEU A 35 9.72 1.28 -2.52
CA LEU A 35 10.39 2.54 -2.83
C LEU A 35 11.49 2.91 -1.82
N GLY A 36 11.32 2.55 -0.54
CA GLY A 36 12.08 3.16 0.55
C GLY A 36 13.59 2.92 0.53
N GLY A 37 14.05 1.79 -0.03
CA GLY A 37 15.47 1.50 -0.23
C GLY A 37 16.08 2.10 -1.50
N LEU A 38 15.26 2.65 -2.40
CA LEU A 38 15.71 3.13 -3.71
C LEU A 38 16.75 4.26 -3.63
N PRO A 39 16.67 5.26 -2.72
CA PRO A 39 17.73 6.28 -2.62
C PRO A 39 19.10 5.69 -2.28
N ILE A 40 19.15 4.64 -1.45
CA ILE A 40 20.41 3.97 -1.07
C ILE A 40 20.94 3.14 -2.23
N LEU A 41 20.08 2.37 -2.90
CA LEU A 41 20.44 1.61 -4.09
C LEU A 41 20.96 2.54 -5.19
N ALA A 42 20.29 3.67 -5.40
CA ALA A 42 20.70 4.65 -6.41
C ALA A 42 22.09 5.25 -6.16
N LYS A 43 22.51 5.39 -4.89
CA LYS A 43 23.90 5.78 -4.54
C LYS A 43 24.90 4.70 -4.87
N LYS A 44 24.57 3.42 -4.62
CA LYS A 44 25.43 2.27 -4.97
C LYS A 44 25.50 2.03 -6.49
N GLN A 45 24.48 2.45 -7.22
CA GLN A 45 24.34 2.28 -8.66
C GLN A 45 24.14 3.67 -9.34
N PRO A 46 25.13 4.58 -9.31
CA PRO A 46 24.95 5.97 -9.73
C PRO A 46 24.64 6.12 -11.22
N GLN A 47 24.99 5.15 -12.06
CA GLN A 47 24.78 5.16 -13.49
C GLN A 47 23.40 4.58 -13.89
N ALA A 48 22.77 3.78 -13.02
CA ALA A 48 21.51 3.12 -13.35
C ALA A 48 20.40 4.14 -13.61
N GLN A 49 19.68 4.02 -14.72
CA GLN A 49 18.45 4.75 -14.97
C GLN A 49 17.29 4.13 -14.20
N VAL A 50 16.39 4.94 -13.65
CA VAL A 50 15.25 4.44 -12.89
C VAL A 50 13.98 4.52 -13.74
N LEU A 51 13.48 3.36 -14.15
CA LEU A 51 12.27 3.23 -14.95
C LEU A 51 11.05 3.19 -14.03
N VAL A 52 10.09 4.06 -14.28
CA VAL A 52 8.88 4.22 -13.46
C VAL A 52 7.66 4.46 -14.36
N SER A 53 6.46 4.19 -13.87
CA SER A 53 5.26 4.72 -14.53
C SER A 53 5.17 6.24 -14.34
N TYR A 54 4.48 6.93 -15.24
CA TYR A 54 4.30 8.38 -15.11
C TYR A 54 3.69 8.80 -13.77
N PRO A 55 2.60 8.17 -13.25
CA PRO A 55 2.10 8.53 -11.92
C PRO A 55 3.11 8.26 -10.81
N THR A 56 3.88 7.17 -10.89
CA THR A 56 4.94 6.85 -9.92
C THR A 56 6.03 7.92 -9.89
N SER A 57 6.42 8.50 -11.04
CA SER A 57 7.42 9.58 -11.06
C SER A 57 6.98 10.85 -10.30
N LEU A 58 5.66 11.09 -10.22
CA LEU A 58 5.08 12.21 -9.47
C LEU A 58 4.90 11.90 -7.97
N LEU A 59 4.63 10.64 -7.64
CA LEU A 59 4.32 10.22 -6.27
C LEU A 59 5.58 9.91 -5.45
N ALA A 60 6.60 9.31 -6.09
CA ALA A 60 7.80 8.84 -5.40
C ALA A 60 8.53 9.94 -4.60
N PRO A 61 8.75 11.16 -5.12
CA PRO A 61 9.37 12.23 -4.34
C PRO A 61 8.57 12.58 -3.09
N LEU A 62 7.24 12.70 -3.20
CA LEU A 62 6.36 13.02 -2.07
C LEU A 62 6.41 11.94 -0.98
N MET A 63 6.44 10.67 -1.38
CA MET A 63 6.54 9.54 -0.46
C MET A 63 7.89 9.52 0.24
N LEU A 64 8.99 9.73 -0.49
CA LEU A 64 10.35 9.76 0.06
C LEU A 64 10.58 10.95 0.98
N GLU A 65 10.12 12.16 0.62
CA GLU A 65 10.21 13.34 1.49
C GLU A 65 9.43 13.15 2.80
N ASN A 66 8.26 12.51 2.73
CA ASN A 66 7.53 12.14 3.94
C ASN A 66 8.29 11.11 4.76
N SER A 67 8.86 10.07 4.13
CA SER A 67 9.67 9.05 4.81
C SER A 67 10.89 9.67 5.48
N TYR A 68 11.63 10.56 4.80
CA TYR A 68 12.71 11.35 5.39
C TYR A 68 12.25 12.10 6.64
N SER A 69 11.12 12.81 6.55
CA SER A 69 10.58 13.58 7.68
C SER A 69 10.15 12.70 8.85
N VAL A 70 9.70 11.47 8.59
CA VAL A 70 9.38 10.46 9.62
C VAL A 70 10.66 9.96 10.26
N MET A 71 11.67 9.58 9.49
CA MET A 71 12.97 9.12 10.01
C MET A 71 13.67 10.17 10.86
N CYS A 72 13.65 11.45 10.45
CA CYS A 72 14.20 12.55 11.28
C CYS A 72 13.54 12.63 12.66
N ARG A 73 12.22 12.43 12.76
CA ARG A 73 11.53 12.39 14.05
C ARG A 73 11.86 11.14 14.86
N GLN A 74 11.86 9.98 14.21
CA GLN A 74 12.13 8.70 14.87
C GLN A 74 13.57 8.60 15.36
N LYS A 75 14.52 9.34 14.76
CA LYS A 75 15.89 9.46 15.24
C LYS A 75 15.92 9.83 16.72
N ASP A 76 15.17 10.88 17.07
CA ASP A 76 15.13 11.41 18.43
C ASP A 76 14.16 10.61 19.32
N GLU A 77 12.94 10.34 18.81
CA GLU A 77 11.87 9.68 19.55
C GLU A 77 12.19 8.22 19.91
N LYS A 78 12.94 7.50 19.05
CA LYS A 78 13.27 6.07 19.21
C LYS A 78 14.78 5.81 19.37
N SER A 79 15.60 6.85 19.46
CA SER A 79 17.06 6.77 19.61
C SER A 79 17.70 5.88 18.52
N ILE A 80 17.35 6.12 17.23
CA ILE A 80 17.90 5.39 16.08
C ILE A 80 18.96 6.25 15.41
N PRO A 81 20.27 6.05 15.72
CA PRO A 81 21.33 6.94 15.27
C PRO A 81 21.53 6.96 13.76
N GLU A 82 21.20 5.86 13.06
CA GLU A 82 21.35 5.72 11.60
C GLU A 82 20.35 6.58 10.82
N TYR A 83 19.26 7.02 11.44
CA TYR A 83 18.26 7.83 10.76
C TYR A 83 18.70 9.28 10.60
N PRO A 84 18.35 9.97 9.52
CA PRO A 84 17.66 9.42 8.33
C PRO A 84 18.62 8.64 7.42
N LEU A 85 18.15 7.54 6.79
CA LEU A 85 18.95 6.69 5.90
C LEU A 85 19.35 7.38 4.60
N PHE A 86 18.63 8.42 4.21
CA PHE A 86 18.91 9.25 3.02
C PHE A 86 18.50 10.69 3.30
N THR A 87 18.98 11.62 2.47
CA THR A 87 18.73 13.06 2.62
C THR A 87 17.71 13.57 1.58
N LYS A 88 17.30 14.83 1.67
CA LYS A 88 16.45 15.47 0.66
C LYS A 88 17.19 15.65 -0.66
N GLU A 89 18.49 15.89 -0.59
CA GLU A 89 19.37 16.01 -1.74
C GLU A 89 19.43 14.69 -2.50
N ASP A 90 19.46 13.54 -1.80
CA ASP A 90 19.39 12.22 -2.39
C ASP A 90 18.07 12.02 -3.13
N VAL A 91 16.95 12.44 -2.56
CA VAL A 91 15.63 12.38 -3.22
C VAL A 91 15.61 13.23 -4.48
N SER A 92 16.16 14.44 -4.41
CA SER A 92 16.23 15.36 -5.57
C SER A 92 17.14 14.84 -6.67
N ALA A 93 18.27 14.22 -6.32
CA ALA A 93 19.18 13.58 -7.27
C ALA A 93 18.53 12.36 -7.93
N LEU A 94 17.86 11.52 -7.14
CA LEU A 94 17.13 10.34 -7.63
C LEU A 94 16.02 10.74 -8.62
N GLN A 95 15.26 11.79 -8.34
CA GLN A 95 14.16 12.25 -9.20
C GLN A 95 14.65 12.61 -10.62
N LYS A 96 15.85 13.16 -10.76
CA LYS A 96 16.46 13.48 -12.06
C LYS A 96 16.79 12.24 -12.91
N ARG A 97 16.84 11.06 -12.29
CA ARG A 97 17.13 9.78 -12.93
C ARG A 97 15.86 9.00 -13.30
N PHE A 98 14.68 9.52 -12.96
CA PHE A 98 13.42 8.90 -13.33
C PHE A 98 13.17 9.02 -14.84
N PHE A 99 12.95 7.88 -15.46
CA PHE A 99 12.47 7.78 -16.83
C PHE A 99 11.04 7.21 -16.81
N ALA A 100 10.09 8.08 -17.13
CA ALA A 100 8.67 7.76 -17.01
C ALA A 100 8.16 7.03 -18.26
N LEU A 101 7.71 5.80 -18.08
CA LEU A 101 7.14 4.96 -19.13
C LEU A 101 5.61 5.05 -19.16
N LYS A 102 5.04 4.90 -20.36
CA LYS A 102 3.58 4.76 -20.56
C LYS A 102 3.19 3.29 -20.47
N PHE A 103 2.07 3.01 -19.82
CA PHE A 103 1.52 1.65 -19.78
C PHE A 103 1.25 1.09 -21.19
N GLY A 104 1.55 -0.18 -21.38
CA GLY A 104 1.34 -0.91 -22.63
C GLY A 104 2.25 -0.48 -23.79
N LYS A 105 3.28 0.36 -23.53
CA LYS A 105 4.25 0.77 -24.54
C LYS A 105 5.61 0.17 -24.21
N PRO A 106 6.16 -0.68 -25.10
CA PRO A 106 7.48 -1.26 -24.90
C PRO A 106 8.56 -0.18 -24.94
N TYR A 107 9.52 -0.30 -24.03
CA TYR A 107 10.76 0.45 -23.99
C TYR A 107 11.90 -0.49 -24.40
N CYS A 108 12.55 -0.19 -25.52
CA CYS A 108 13.66 -1.00 -26.01
C CYS A 108 14.97 -0.51 -25.40
N ILE A 109 15.76 -1.44 -24.92
CA ILE A 109 17.11 -1.25 -24.40
C ILE A 109 18.05 -1.98 -25.32
N GLU A 110 19.08 -1.28 -25.80
CA GLU A 110 20.16 -1.87 -26.61
C GLU A 110 21.49 -1.55 -25.93
N LYS A 111 22.27 -2.58 -25.65
CA LYS A 111 23.60 -2.45 -25.05
C LYS A 111 24.47 -3.63 -25.44
N ASP A 112 25.70 -3.35 -25.89
CA ASP A 112 26.72 -4.35 -26.22
C ASP A 112 26.22 -5.44 -27.20
N GLY A 113 25.36 -5.06 -28.16
CA GLY A 113 24.77 -5.99 -29.13
C GLY A 113 23.58 -6.82 -28.61
N HIS A 114 23.21 -6.67 -27.36
CA HIS A 114 22.04 -7.30 -26.76
C HIS A 114 20.85 -6.34 -26.78
N GLN A 115 19.65 -6.88 -27.00
CA GLN A 115 18.41 -6.12 -27.03
C GLN A 115 17.41 -6.69 -26.05
N ALA A 116 16.86 -5.84 -25.17
CA ALA A 116 15.77 -6.18 -24.28
C ALA A 116 14.59 -5.24 -24.46
N ARG A 117 13.36 -5.71 -24.21
CA ARG A 117 12.16 -4.87 -24.17
C ARG A 117 11.52 -4.96 -22.80
N LEU A 118 11.17 -3.80 -22.24
CA LEU A 118 10.45 -3.69 -20.98
C LEU A 118 9.11 -3.02 -21.24
N THR A 119 8.03 -3.62 -20.73
CA THR A 119 6.69 -3.05 -20.86
C THR A 119 6.01 -3.03 -19.49
N PHE A 120 5.59 -1.85 -19.04
CA PHE A 120 4.78 -1.69 -17.85
C PHE A 120 3.30 -1.84 -18.17
N PHE A 121 2.57 -2.56 -17.31
CA PHE A 121 1.12 -2.67 -17.33
C PHE A 121 0.55 -2.17 -16.02
N ALA A 122 -0.64 -1.56 -16.04
CA ALA A 122 -1.30 -1.12 -14.82
C ALA A 122 -1.64 -2.32 -13.93
N ALA A 123 -1.18 -2.32 -12.69
CA ALA A 123 -1.37 -3.43 -11.75
C ALA A 123 -2.63 -3.27 -10.86
N GLY A 124 -3.32 -2.13 -10.88
CA GLY A 124 -4.59 -1.92 -10.17
C GLY A 124 -4.49 -1.74 -8.66
N HIS A 125 -3.33 -1.98 -8.05
CA HIS A 125 -3.11 -1.93 -6.61
C HIS A 125 -3.24 -0.50 -6.03
N VAL A 126 -2.40 0.42 -6.48
CA VAL A 126 -2.44 1.85 -6.17
C VAL A 126 -2.14 2.68 -7.41
N LEU A 127 -2.35 4.00 -7.35
CA LEU A 127 -2.03 4.89 -8.46
C LEU A 127 -0.56 4.73 -8.89
N GLY A 128 -0.35 4.40 -10.16
CA GLY A 128 0.97 4.19 -10.74
C GLY A 128 1.54 2.79 -10.54
N ALA A 129 0.87 1.90 -9.81
CA ALA A 129 1.33 0.53 -9.65
C ALA A 129 1.40 -0.20 -10.99
N SER A 130 2.51 -0.91 -11.18
CA SER A 130 2.92 -1.52 -12.44
C SER A 130 3.29 -2.97 -12.26
N SER A 131 2.77 -3.82 -13.16
CA SER A 131 3.40 -5.10 -13.49
C SER A 131 4.42 -4.86 -14.61
N LEU A 132 5.42 -5.71 -14.73
CA LEU A 132 6.52 -5.56 -15.69
C LEU A 132 6.67 -6.82 -16.52
N LEU A 133 6.62 -6.68 -17.85
CA LEU A 133 7.06 -7.68 -18.80
C LEU A 133 8.48 -7.36 -19.27
N ILE A 134 9.38 -8.33 -19.18
CA ILE A 134 10.74 -8.29 -19.72
C ILE A 134 10.82 -9.33 -20.81
N GLU A 135 11.22 -8.91 -22.01
CA GLU A 135 11.46 -9.76 -23.17
C GLU A 135 12.94 -9.65 -23.53
N TYR A 136 13.64 -10.77 -23.47
CA TYR A 136 15.07 -10.86 -23.73
C TYR A 136 15.44 -12.20 -24.34
N GLU A 137 16.14 -12.24 -25.45
CA GLU A 137 16.58 -13.45 -26.16
C GLU A 137 15.47 -14.49 -26.37
N GLY A 138 14.30 -14.01 -26.75
CA GLY A 138 13.13 -14.88 -27.00
C GLY A 138 12.43 -15.40 -25.75
N ARG A 139 12.90 -15.05 -24.54
CA ARG A 139 12.26 -15.37 -23.26
C ARG A 139 11.37 -14.23 -22.79
N GLN A 140 10.35 -14.57 -22.05
CA GLN A 140 9.39 -13.65 -21.43
C GLN A 140 9.32 -13.86 -19.91
N ILE A 141 9.62 -12.81 -19.17
CA ILE A 141 9.51 -12.78 -17.70
C ILE A 141 8.44 -11.75 -17.33
N PHE A 142 7.41 -12.18 -16.61
CA PHE A 142 6.37 -11.29 -16.11
C PHE A 142 6.43 -11.18 -14.59
N ILE A 143 6.58 -9.96 -14.08
CA ILE A 143 6.64 -9.63 -12.65
C ILE A 143 5.36 -8.89 -12.31
N THR A 144 4.51 -9.45 -11.45
CA THR A 144 3.21 -8.85 -11.12
C THR A 144 3.36 -7.51 -10.39
N GLY A 145 4.42 -7.33 -9.60
CA GLY A 145 4.39 -6.34 -8.53
C GLY A 145 3.19 -6.63 -7.63
N ASP A 146 2.74 -5.66 -6.86
CA ASP A 146 1.49 -5.77 -6.12
C ASP A 146 0.32 -5.56 -7.07
N ILE A 147 -0.58 -6.54 -7.15
CA ILE A 147 -1.61 -6.59 -8.19
C ILE A 147 -3.02 -6.73 -7.61
N LEU A 148 -3.99 -6.07 -8.25
CA LEU A 148 -5.42 -6.23 -7.96
C LEU A 148 -6.19 -6.26 -9.28
N PHE A 149 -6.87 -7.37 -9.58
CA PHE A 149 -7.60 -7.53 -10.84
C PHE A 149 -8.94 -6.80 -10.86
N SER A 150 -9.61 -6.70 -9.71
CA SER A 150 -10.91 -6.04 -9.60
C SER A 150 -10.80 -4.51 -9.57
N ASP A 151 -11.79 -3.83 -10.15
CA ASP A 151 -11.92 -2.38 -10.04
C ASP A 151 -12.09 -1.95 -8.59
N GLN A 152 -11.46 -0.82 -8.26
CA GLN A 152 -11.69 -0.04 -7.06
C GLN A 152 -12.60 1.16 -7.38
N ASN A 153 -13.11 1.87 -6.37
CA ASN A 153 -13.89 3.09 -6.62
C ASN A 153 -13.03 4.19 -7.27
N SER A 154 -11.74 4.24 -6.94
CA SER A 154 -10.81 5.26 -7.41
C SER A 154 -9.96 4.84 -8.61
N LEU A 155 -9.77 3.54 -8.85
CA LEU A 155 -8.86 3.00 -9.86
C LEU A 155 -9.47 1.80 -10.57
N LYS A 156 -9.13 1.63 -11.84
CA LYS A 156 -9.37 0.40 -12.56
C LYS A 156 -8.44 -0.71 -12.09
N GLY A 157 -8.93 -1.96 -12.15
CA GLY A 157 -8.15 -3.16 -11.89
C GLY A 157 -6.99 -3.35 -12.87
N ALA A 158 -6.17 -4.36 -12.60
CA ALA A 158 -5.00 -4.68 -13.39
C ALA A 158 -5.35 -4.96 -14.86
N GLN A 159 -4.49 -4.49 -15.74
CA GLN A 159 -4.56 -4.70 -17.18
C GLN A 159 -3.43 -5.64 -17.63
N ALA A 160 -3.26 -6.76 -16.94
CA ALA A 160 -2.25 -7.74 -17.27
C ALA A 160 -2.54 -8.39 -18.63
N PRO A 161 -1.54 -8.46 -19.55
CA PRO A 161 -1.74 -9.08 -20.86
C PRO A 161 -1.84 -10.61 -20.72
N GLN A 162 -2.47 -11.25 -21.72
CA GLN A 162 -2.43 -12.70 -21.88
C GLN A 162 -1.14 -13.06 -22.63
N LEU A 163 -0.19 -13.69 -21.95
CA LEU A 163 1.16 -13.97 -22.47
C LEU A 163 1.46 -15.45 -22.66
N ALA A 164 0.47 -16.34 -22.43
CA ALA A 164 0.68 -17.78 -22.45
C ALA A 164 1.21 -18.32 -23.79
N PRO A 165 2.24 -19.20 -23.77
CA PRO A 165 2.99 -19.67 -22.61
C PRO A 165 4.05 -18.67 -22.18
N LEU A 166 4.20 -18.45 -20.87
CA LEU A 166 5.18 -17.55 -20.28
C LEU A 166 6.40 -18.35 -19.78
N ASP A 167 7.62 -17.83 -19.94
CA ASP A 167 8.80 -18.53 -19.42
C ASP A 167 8.89 -18.44 -17.89
N VAL A 168 8.79 -17.23 -17.34
CA VAL A 168 8.86 -17.00 -15.89
C VAL A 168 7.75 -16.07 -15.44
N LEU A 169 7.02 -16.44 -14.40
CA LEU A 169 6.08 -15.59 -13.69
C LEU A 169 6.58 -15.35 -12.25
N VAL A 170 6.84 -14.09 -11.90
CA VAL A 170 7.14 -13.66 -10.52
C VAL A 170 5.86 -13.11 -9.93
N LEU A 171 5.30 -13.81 -8.94
CA LEU A 171 3.97 -13.59 -8.39
C LEU A 171 4.03 -13.07 -6.97
N GLU A 172 3.30 -11.99 -6.66
CA GLU A 172 3.01 -11.61 -5.27
C GLU A 172 2.12 -12.64 -4.59
N THR A 173 2.26 -12.80 -3.28
CA THR A 173 1.49 -13.79 -2.50
C THR A 173 0.91 -13.21 -1.21
N THR A 174 0.77 -11.91 -1.11
CA THR A 174 0.35 -11.18 0.11
C THR A 174 -0.88 -11.78 0.79
N ARG A 175 -1.83 -12.28 0.01
CA ARG A 175 -3.10 -12.82 0.54
C ARG A 175 -3.18 -14.35 0.58
N GLY A 176 -2.08 -15.07 0.46
CA GLY A 176 -2.08 -16.54 0.47
C GLY A 176 -2.77 -17.16 1.69
N CYS A 177 -2.61 -16.57 2.88
CA CYS A 177 -3.28 -17.02 4.11
C CYS A 177 -4.69 -16.45 4.30
N THR A 178 -5.17 -15.58 3.40
CA THR A 178 -6.42 -14.85 3.61
C THR A 178 -7.40 -15.15 2.50
N GLU A 179 -8.51 -15.79 2.85
CA GLU A 179 -9.62 -15.98 1.94
C GLU A 179 -10.57 -14.78 1.99
N ARG A 180 -11.06 -14.37 0.83
CA ARG A 180 -12.12 -13.37 0.75
C ARG A 180 -13.46 -14.06 0.97
N THR A 181 -14.08 -13.83 2.11
CA THR A 181 -15.37 -14.45 2.49
C THR A 181 -16.58 -13.70 1.91
N ALA A 182 -16.40 -12.47 1.43
CA ALA A 182 -17.46 -11.65 0.85
C ALA A 182 -16.93 -10.82 -0.33
N LEU A 183 -17.82 -10.52 -1.26
CA LEU A 183 -17.49 -9.61 -2.37
C LEU A 183 -17.11 -8.23 -1.82
N ARG A 184 -16.14 -7.56 -2.47
CA ARG A 184 -15.70 -6.20 -2.11
C ARG A 184 -16.86 -5.24 -1.90
N ARG A 185 -17.87 -5.26 -2.79
CA ARG A 185 -19.05 -4.41 -2.69
C ARG A 185 -19.84 -4.64 -1.41
N ALA A 186 -19.98 -5.89 -0.96
CA ALA A 186 -20.66 -6.21 0.28
C ALA A 186 -19.90 -5.64 1.51
N GLU A 187 -18.56 -5.68 1.48
CA GLU A 187 -17.72 -5.09 2.52
C GLU A 187 -17.81 -3.55 2.52
N GLU A 188 -17.88 -2.93 1.35
CA GLU A 188 -18.12 -1.47 1.21
C GLU A 188 -19.48 -1.08 1.81
N GLU A 189 -20.54 -1.81 1.49
CA GLU A 189 -21.88 -1.60 2.04
C GLU A 189 -21.91 -1.80 3.56
N ARG A 190 -21.21 -2.82 4.07
CA ARG A 190 -21.06 -3.08 5.51
C ARG A 190 -20.34 -1.93 6.22
N LEU A 191 -19.26 -1.41 5.63
CA LEU A 191 -18.54 -0.24 6.16
C LEU A 191 -19.46 1.00 6.21
N ILE A 192 -20.15 1.31 5.12
CA ILE A 192 -21.07 2.46 5.06
C ILE A 192 -22.22 2.31 6.08
N LYS A 193 -22.75 1.11 6.27
CA LYS A 193 -23.77 0.83 7.29
C LYS A 193 -23.23 1.07 8.71
N THR A 194 -21.98 0.66 8.98
CA THR A 194 -21.33 0.89 10.29
C THR A 194 -21.09 2.37 10.53
N ILE A 195 -20.60 3.12 9.52
CA ILE A 195 -20.48 4.59 9.56
C ILE A 195 -21.84 5.23 9.87
N SER A 196 -22.88 4.87 9.12
CA SER A 196 -24.22 5.43 9.29
C SER A 196 -24.75 5.22 10.71
N LYS A 197 -24.63 3.99 11.25
CA LYS A 197 -25.03 3.67 12.62
C LYS A 197 -24.24 4.49 13.66
N THR A 198 -22.94 4.66 13.46
CA THR A 198 -22.06 5.41 14.37
C THR A 198 -22.45 6.89 14.39
N ILE A 199 -22.65 7.50 13.22
CA ILE A 199 -23.03 8.92 13.13
C ILE A 199 -24.43 9.16 13.72
N LYS A 200 -25.41 8.28 13.42
CA LYS A 200 -26.79 8.41 13.94
C LYS A 200 -26.86 8.36 15.48
N ARG A 201 -25.99 7.60 16.15
CA ARG A 201 -25.92 7.55 17.62
C ARG A 201 -25.05 8.66 18.24
N GLY A 202 -24.62 9.66 17.43
CA GLY A 202 -23.81 10.78 17.90
C GLY A 202 -22.33 10.47 18.10
N GLY A 203 -21.85 9.35 17.58
CA GLY A 203 -20.47 8.89 17.75
C GLY A 203 -19.52 9.38 16.66
N ILE A 204 -18.25 9.05 16.86
CA ILE A 204 -17.15 9.29 15.92
C ILE A 204 -16.76 7.96 15.28
N CYS A 205 -16.63 7.96 13.95
CA CYS A 205 -16.07 6.84 13.19
C CYS A 205 -14.63 7.16 12.79
N LEU A 206 -13.64 6.48 13.38
CA LEU A 206 -12.26 6.52 12.92
C LEU A 206 -12.04 5.43 11.87
N ILE A 207 -11.46 5.81 10.75
CA ILE A 207 -11.04 4.89 9.67
C ILE A 207 -9.54 5.05 9.50
N PRO A 208 -8.73 4.20 10.14
CA PRO A 208 -7.30 4.13 9.91
C PRO A 208 -7.04 3.64 8.48
N ALA A 209 -6.24 4.37 7.69
CA ALA A 209 -6.00 4.04 6.29
C ALA A 209 -4.58 4.38 5.86
N PHE A 210 -4.03 3.61 4.92
CA PHE A 210 -2.77 3.95 4.27
C PHE A 210 -2.92 5.25 3.47
N ALA A 211 -1.89 6.10 3.54
CA ALA A 211 -1.93 7.43 2.95
C ALA A 211 -2.01 7.40 1.41
N LEU A 212 -1.26 6.47 0.78
CA LEU A 212 -1.31 6.23 -0.65
C LEU A 212 -2.33 5.12 -0.95
N GLY A 213 -3.28 5.42 -1.80
CA GLY A 213 -4.30 4.50 -2.29
C GLY A 213 -5.55 4.45 -1.40
N ARG A 214 -5.46 3.96 -0.15
CA ARG A 214 -6.65 3.74 0.70
C ARG A 214 -7.41 5.02 1.07
N ILE A 215 -6.72 6.11 1.40
CA ILE A 215 -7.41 7.38 1.70
C ILE A 215 -8.18 7.86 0.47
N GLN A 216 -7.59 7.84 -0.72
CA GLN A 216 -8.24 8.31 -1.93
C GLN A 216 -9.42 7.41 -2.34
N GLU A 217 -9.26 6.10 -2.20
CA GLU A 217 -10.32 5.11 -2.41
C GLU A 217 -11.53 5.37 -1.52
N LEU A 218 -11.28 5.54 -0.22
CA LEU A 218 -12.34 5.80 0.75
C LEU A 218 -13.01 7.16 0.54
N LEU A 219 -12.30 8.18 0.07
CA LEU A 219 -12.91 9.46 -0.29
C LEU A 219 -13.91 9.30 -1.44
N VAL A 220 -13.60 8.49 -2.46
CA VAL A 220 -14.53 8.20 -3.57
C VAL A 220 -15.71 7.37 -3.06
N LEU A 221 -15.47 6.32 -2.28
CA LEU A 221 -16.53 5.49 -1.68
C LEU A 221 -17.48 6.33 -0.83
N LEU A 222 -16.95 7.17 0.07
CA LEU A 222 -17.76 8.05 0.92
C LEU A 222 -18.56 9.07 0.09
N TYR A 223 -17.98 9.60 -0.99
CA TYR A 223 -18.66 10.51 -1.89
C TYR A 223 -19.84 9.83 -2.60
N ASN A 224 -19.63 8.64 -3.15
CA ASN A 224 -20.69 7.87 -3.80
C ASN A 224 -21.82 7.52 -2.83
N ALA A 225 -21.46 7.03 -1.63
CA ALA A 225 -22.44 6.72 -0.60
C ALA A 225 -23.21 7.97 -0.09
N ARG A 226 -22.57 9.15 -0.06
CA ARG A 226 -23.23 10.42 0.30
C ARG A 226 -24.24 10.84 -0.77
N LYS A 227 -23.90 10.70 -2.05
CA LYS A 227 -24.83 10.96 -3.15
C LYS A 227 -26.08 10.10 -3.07
N GLU A 228 -25.96 8.88 -2.59
CA GLU A 228 -27.05 7.92 -2.40
C GLU A 228 -27.74 8.05 -1.03
N ASN A 229 -27.40 9.05 -0.22
CA ASN A 229 -27.94 9.28 1.12
C ASN A 229 -27.79 8.08 2.07
N LYS A 230 -26.77 7.24 1.88
CA LYS A 230 -26.55 6.01 2.67
C LYS A 230 -26.08 6.27 4.11
N TYR A 231 -25.58 7.47 4.41
CA TYR A 231 -25.22 7.89 5.77
C TYR A 231 -25.50 9.39 5.99
N PRO A 232 -25.76 9.83 7.24
CA PRO A 232 -26.06 11.22 7.56
C PRO A 232 -24.93 12.17 7.22
N GLU A 233 -25.24 13.41 6.89
CA GLU A 233 -24.23 14.44 6.71
C GLU A 233 -23.48 14.72 8.01
N CYS A 234 -22.15 14.70 7.91
CA CYS A 234 -21.26 14.96 9.04
C CYS A 234 -19.91 15.48 8.54
N PRO A 235 -19.15 16.18 9.38
CA PRO A 235 -17.76 16.54 9.07
C PRO A 235 -16.89 15.30 8.85
N ILE A 236 -16.01 15.39 7.85
CA ILE A 236 -14.97 14.39 7.60
C ILE A 236 -13.60 15.05 7.82
N TYR A 237 -12.84 14.54 8.76
CA TYR A 237 -11.50 15.04 9.07
C TYR A 237 -10.44 14.17 8.41
N CYS A 238 -9.56 14.79 7.62
CA CYS A 238 -8.40 14.15 7.02
C CYS A 238 -7.12 14.94 7.36
N SER A 239 -5.96 14.30 7.26
CA SER A 239 -4.67 14.97 7.50
C SER A 239 -3.50 14.28 6.81
N GLY A 240 -2.34 14.96 6.84
CA GLY A 240 -1.06 14.38 6.48
C GLY A 240 -0.88 14.07 5.00
N LEU A 241 -0.06 13.04 4.75
CA LEU A 241 0.38 12.64 3.42
C LEU A 241 -0.79 12.31 2.49
N GLY A 242 -1.84 11.62 2.99
CA GLY A 242 -3.00 11.27 2.18
C GLY A 242 -3.66 12.47 1.50
N MET A 243 -3.67 13.63 2.16
CA MET A 243 -4.17 14.88 1.59
C MET A 243 -3.17 15.54 0.63
N ALA A 244 -1.86 15.41 0.86
CA ALA A 244 -0.84 15.91 -0.05
C ALA A 244 -0.89 15.19 -1.41
N LEU A 245 -1.24 13.91 -1.43
CA LEU A 245 -1.32 13.10 -2.65
C LEU A 245 -2.55 13.39 -3.53
N VAL A 246 -3.58 14.07 -2.98
CA VAL A 246 -4.85 14.35 -3.69
C VAL A 246 -4.64 15.11 -5.00
N SER A 247 -3.70 16.05 -5.04
CA SER A 247 -3.42 16.84 -6.25
C SER A 247 -2.89 15.98 -7.40
N THR A 248 -2.07 14.98 -7.09
CA THR A 248 -1.55 14.03 -8.07
C THR A 248 -2.66 13.12 -8.61
N PHE A 249 -3.51 12.59 -7.73
CA PHE A 249 -4.67 11.81 -8.15
C PHE A 249 -5.62 12.61 -9.06
N ASP A 250 -5.92 13.86 -8.72
CA ASP A 250 -6.75 14.76 -9.53
C ASP A 250 -6.11 15.06 -10.91
N ALA A 251 -4.81 15.31 -10.94
CA ALA A 251 -4.09 15.59 -12.18
C ALA A 251 -4.11 14.37 -13.12
N ILE A 252 -3.85 13.18 -12.60
CA ILE A 252 -3.88 11.95 -13.39
C ILE A 252 -5.30 11.59 -13.81
N GLY A 253 -6.29 11.73 -12.91
CA GLY A 253 -7.70 11.48 -13.23
C GLY A 253 -8.26 12.33 -14.37
N LYS A 254 -7.64 13.48 -14.66
CA LYS A 254 -7.97 14.32 -15.83
C LYS A 254 -7.36 13.81 -17.15
N THR A 255 -6.37 12.93 -17.07
CA THR A 255 -5.63 12.44 -18.26
C THR A 255 -6.01 11.03 -18.68
N THR A 256 -6.71 10.27 -17.82
CA THR A 256 -7.09 8.88 -18.10
C THR A 256 -8.39 8.50 -17.40
N SER A 257 -9.20 7.67 -18.06
CA SER A 257 -10.41 7.06 -17.48
C SER A 257 -10.10 5.91 -16.49
N ALA A 258 -8.83 5.48 -16.40
CA ALA A 258 -8.41 4.44 -15.45
C ALA A 258 -8.39 4.95 -13.99
N VAL A 259 -8.43 6.27 -13.78
CA VAL A 259 -8.43 6.92 -12.46
C VAL A 259 -9.73 7.71 -12.28
N ASN A 260 -10.58 7.22 -11.38
CA ASN A 260 -11.85 7.87 -11.03
C ASN A 260 -11.67 8.71 -9.77
N PHE A 261 -10.95 9.82 -9.87
CA PHE A 261 -10.75 10.73 -8.76
C PHE A 261 -10.81 12.19 -9.21
N SER A 262 -11.46 13.03 -8.42
CA SER A 262 -11.50 14.47 -8.63
C SER A 262 -11.35 15.21 -7.30
N ARG A 263 -10.49 16.22 -7.27
CA ARG A 263 -10.32 17.09 -6.10
C ARG A 263 -11.61 17.75 -5.64
N GLN A 264 -12.62 17.90 -6.52
CA GLN A 264 -13.94 18.44 -6.17
C GLN A 264 -14.64 17.59 -5.08
N ILE A 265 -14.30 16.31 -4.94
CA ILE A 265 -14.80 15.42 -3.89
C ILE A 265 -14.56 16.03 -2.50
N LEU A 266 -13.41 16.67 -2.28
CA LEU A 266 -13.07 17.29 -0.99
C LEU A 266 -14.08 18.38 -0.61
N LYS A 267 -14.48 19.24 -1.57
CA LYS A 267 -15.48 20.29 -1.36
C LYS A 267 -16.87 19.68 -1.12
N LYS A 268 -17.25 18.71 -1.94
CA LYS A 268 -18.57 18.06 -1.88
C LYS A 268 -18.78 17.25 -0.60
N LEU A 269 -17.71 16.67 -0.04
CA LEU A 269 -17.72 15.97 1.24
C LEU A 269 -17.49 16.91 2.44
N ASN A 270 -17.25 18.20 2.22
CA ASN A 270 -16.90 19.16 3.28
C ASN A 270 -15.70 18.67 4.14
N ILE A 271 -14.64 18.21 3.45
CA ILE A 271 -13.43 17.71 4.10
C ILE A 271 -12.79 18.83 4.91
N LYS A 272 -12.52 18.53 6.18
CA LYS A 272 -11.82 19.43 7.11
C LYS A 272 -10.43 18.90 7.38
N GLN A 273 -9.43 19.77 7.24
CA GLN A 273 -8.07 19.39 7.58
C GLN A 273 -7.92 19.33 9.11
N LEU A 274 -7.49 18.16 9.61
CA LEU A 274 -7.13 18.03 11.01
C LEU A 274 -5.82 18.77 11.25
N ARG A 275 -5.86 19.84 12.06
CA ARG A 275 -4.65 20.59 12.41
C ARG A 275 -3.80 19.77 13.37
N ARG A 276 -2.48 19.86 13.23
CA ARG A 276 -1.53 19.29 14.19
C ARG A 276 -1.69 20.02 15.53
N LYS A 277 -2.37 19.40 16.47
CA LYS A 277 -2.47 19.84 17.87
C LYS A 277 -1.88 18.75 18.74
N LYS A 278 -1.31 19.16 19.88
CA LYS A 278 -0.95 18.19 20.91
C LYS A 278 -2.24 17.50 21.37
N ILE A 279 -2.30 16.20 21.24
CA ILE A 279 -3.44 15.37 21.66
C ILE A 279 -3.02 14.68 22.94
N ASP A 280 -3.79 14.91 23.98
CA ASP A 280 -3.72 14.19 25.24
C ASP A 280 -5.00 13.34 25.37
N PRO A 281 -4.90 12.00 25.42
CA PRO A 281 -6.06 11.11 25.46
C PRO A 281 -6.97 11.34 26.69
N LYS A 282 -6.43 11.92 27.78
CA LYS A 282 -7.19 12.17 29.01
C LYS A 282 -8.05 13.43 28.92
N THR A 283 -7.56 14.45 28.21
CA THR A 283 -8.17 15.81 28.24
C THR A 283 -8.75 16.26 26.89
N THR A 284 -8.27 15.67 25.77
CA THR A 284 -8.71 16.11 24.43
C THR A 284 -10.15 15.68 24.17
N LYS A 285 -11.03 16.65 23.91
CA LYS A 285 -12.39 16.44 23.42
C LYS A 285 -12.41 16.55 21.90
N LEU A 286 -12.77 15.45 21.24
CA LEU A 286 -12.93 15.44 19.79
C LEU A 286 -14.31 15.94 19.38
N LYS A 287 -14.37 16.54 18.18
CA LYS A 287 -15.66 17.01 17.61
C LYS A 287 -16.38 15.86 16.93
N GLY A 288 -17.61 15.59 17.36
CA GLY A 288 -18.50 14.58 16.78
C GLY A 288 -19.97 15.06 16.81
N PRO A 289 -20.87 14.35 16.09
CA PRO A 289 -20.59 13.18 15.24
C PRO A 289 -19.73 13.53 14.01
N ALA A 290 -18.78 12.65 13.66
CA ALA A 290 -17.82 12.91 12.58
C ALA A 290 -17.14 11.62 12.09
N ILE A 291 -16.60 11.68 10.88
CA ILE A 291 -15.67 10.68 10.35
C ILE A 291 -14.24 11.23 10.47
N TYR A 292 -13.30 10.42 10.96
CA TYR A 292 -11.88 10.70 10.96
C TYR A 292 -11.19 9.69 10.05
N LEU A 293 -10.80 10.11 8.85
CA LEU A 293 -10.08 9.29 7.87
C LEU A 293 -8.60 9.67 7.91
N LEU A 294 -7.78 8.84 8.57
CA LEU A 294 -6.42 9.23 8.96
C LEU A 294 -5.40 8.11 8.74
N SER A 295 -4.16 8.46 8.46
CA SER A 295 -3.01 7.55 8.49
C SER A 295 -2.39 7.46 9.91
N SER A 296 -1.76 6.33 10.29
CA SER A 296 -1.52 5.14 9.50
C SER A 296 -2.67 4.14 9.60
N GLY A 297 -2.75 3.23 8.60
CA GLY A 297 -3.76 2.19 8.55
C GLY A 297 -3.64 1.13 9.65
N MET A 298 -2.47 0.99 10.27
CA MET A 298 -2.15 0.01 11.33
C MET A 298 -2.05 0.65 12.73
N LEU A 299 -2.52 1.90 12.90
CA LEU A 299 -2.40 2.67 14.15
C LEU A 299 -0.97 2.71 14.71
N VAL A 300 0.04 2.81 13.84
CA VAL A 300 1.42 2.95 14.28
C VAL A 300 1.56 4.20 15.17
N GLU A 301 2.33 4.10 16.24
CA GLU A 301 2.61 5.17 17.19
C GLU A 301 3.04 6.47 16.49
N HIS A 302 2.80 7.59 17.15
CA HIS A 302 3.08 8.96 16.67
C HIS A 302 2.29 9.39 15.43
N THR A 303 1.39 8.53 14.90
CA THR A 303 0.55 8.87 13.75
C THR A 303 -0.78 9.51 14.16
N PRO A 304 -1.41 10.30 13.27
CA PRO A 304 -2.70 10.90 13.56
C PRO A 304 -3.79 9.89 13.96
N ALA A 305 -3.86 8.74 13.27
CA ALA A 305 -4.85 7.71 13.58
C ALA A 305 -4.68 7.13 14.98
N TYR A 306 -3.43 6.85 15.40
CA TYR A 306 -3.13 6.36 16.75
C TYR A 306 -3.58 7.34 17.83
N LYS A 307 -3.23 8.63 17.65
CA LYS A 307 -3.58 9.71 18.59
C LYS A 307 -5.09 9.89 18.72
N ILE A 308 -5.83 9.79 17.62
CA ILE A 308 -7.30 9.88 17.67
C ILE A 308 -7.90 8.61 18.30
N ALA A 309 -7.38 7.42 17.98
CA ALA A 309 -7.86 6.17 18.58
C ALA A 309 -7.80 6.19 20.12
N SER A 310 -6.70 6.74 20.69
CA SER A 310 -6.54 6.83 22.15
C SER A 310 -7.62 7.66 22.86
N CYS A 311 -8.24 8.60 22.14
CA CYS A 311 -9.34 9.39 22.67
C CYS A 311 -10.72 8.72 22.54
N LEU A 312 -10.84 7.68 21.66
CA LEU A 312 -12.15 7.15 21.27
C LEU A 312 -12.56 5.89 22.02
N LEU A 313 -11.61 5.03 22.45
CA LEU A 313 -11.91 3.67 22.92
C LEU A 313 -12.89 3.60 24.10
N LYS A 314 -12.95 4.62 24.95
CA LYS A 314 -13.79 4.64 26.17
C LYS A 314 -15.28 4.76 25.93
N ASP A 315 -15.71 5.18 24.73
CA ASP A 315 -17.12 5.50 24.46
C ASP A 315 -17.71 4.54 23.43
N ASN A 316 -18.74 3.80 23.80
CA ASN A 316 -19.43 2.83 22.94
C ASN A 316 -20.21 3.47 21.77
N LYS A 317 -20.36 4.80 21.76
CA LYS A 317 -20.89 5.52 20.60
C LYS A 317 -19.94 5.51 19.43
N ASN A 318 -18.63 5.35 19.67
CA ASN A 318 -17.61 5.43 18.64
C ASN A 318 -17.40 4.10 17.92
N SER A 319 -16.74 4.15 16.77
CA SER A 319 -16.28 2.97 16.05
C SER A 319 -14.89 3.23 15.46
N ILE A 320 -14.06 2.18 15.41
CA ILE A 320 -12.81 2.15 14.67
C ILE A 320 -12.94 1.08 13.59
N CYS A 321 -12.81 1.48 12.33
CA CYS A 321 -13.06 0.65 11.16
C CYS A 321 -11.74 0.45 10.38
N PHE A 322 -11.09 -0.68 10.55
CA PHE A 322 -9.90 -1.05 9.78
C PHE A 322 -10.31 -1.52 8.38
N VAL A 323 -9.63 -1.05 7.34
CA VAL A 323 -10.03 -1.23 5.94
C VAL A 323 -8.95 -1.86 5.06
N GLY A 324 -7.93 -2.44 5.66
CA GLY A 324 -6.79 -3.04 4.97
C GLY A 324 -6.04 -4.02 5.85
N TYR A 325 -4.84 -4.36 5.40
CA TYR A 325 -3.92 -5.16 6.20
C TYR A 325 -3.56 -4.46 7.50
N CYS A 326 -3.46 -5.25 8.56
CA CYS A 326 -3.01 -4.79 9.86
C CYS A 326 -2.15 -5.89 10.46
N ASP A 327 -0.84 -5.63 10.57
CA ASP A 327 0.12 -6.59 11.12
C ASP A 327 -0.20 -6.84 12.59
N PRO A 328 -0.27 -8.11 13.05
CA PRO A 328 -0.59 -8.46 14.43
C PRO A 328 0.31 -7.82 15.49
N SER A 329 1.57 -7.52 15.16
CA SER A 329 2.54 -6.88 16.06
C SER A 329 2.30 -5.38 16.25
N THR A 330 1.53 -4.74 15.36
CA THR A 330 1.22 -3.30 15.43
C THR A 330 0.11 -3.01 16.44
N PRO A 331 0.03 -1.76 16.96
CA PRO A 331 -1.07 -1.38 17.84
C PRO A 331 -2.46 -1.63 17.24
N GLY A 332 -2.61 -1.45 15.91
CA GLY A 332 -3.87 -1.76 15.23
C GLY A 332 -4.19 -3.25 15.19
N GLY A 333 -3.17 -4.10 14.95
CA GLY A 333 -3.33 -5.55 14.98
C GLY A 333 -3.65 -6.07 16.36
N GLN A 334 -2.98 -5.54 17.40
CA GLN A 334 -3.28 -5.84 18.80
C GLN A 334 -4.72 -5.42 19.19
N LEU A 335 -5.13 -4.21 18.75
CA LEU A 335 -6.48 -3.73 19.02
C LEU A 335 -7.57 -4.59 18.36
N LEU A 336 -7.30 -5.14 17.16
CA LEU A 336 -8.21 -6.08 16.48
C LEU A 336 -8.38 -7.41 17.22
N GLN A 337 -7.40 -7.80 18.03
CA GLN A 337 -7.43 -9.02 18.86
C GLN A 337 -8.02 -8.78 20.26
N THR A 338 -8.07 -7.52 20.71
CA THR A 338 -8.56 -7.14 22.04
C THR A 338 -10.08 -7.32 22.12
N GLN A 339 -10.54 -7.99 23.16
CA GLN A 339 -11.97 -8.25 23.37
C GLN A 339 -12.71 -7.00 23.91
N PRO A 340 -14.03 -6.90 23.71
CA PRO A 340 -14.83 -5.83 24.30
C PRO A 340 -14.66 -5.75 25.82
N ASN A 341 -14.44 -4.54 26.34
CA ASN A 341 -14.15 -4.20 27.74
C ASN A 341 -12.78 -4.65 28.28
N GLU A 342 -11.98 -5.37 27.50
CA GLU A 342 -10.59 -5.62 27.82
C GLU A 342 -9.78 -4.31 27.78
N VAL A 343 -8.70 -4.23 28.55
CA VAL A 343 -7.86 -3.03 28.65
C VAL A 343 -6.83 -3.01 27.54
N PHE A 344 -6.81 -1.94 26.76
CA PHE A 344 -5.79 -1.67 25.75
C PHE A 344 -4.84 -0.56 26.21
N LYS A 345 -3.53 -0.76 26.06
CA LYS A 345 -2.50 0.21 26.42
C LYS A 345 -1.98 0.95 25.21
N PHE A 346 -1.99 2.28 25.27
CA PHE A 346 -1.33 3.18 24.30
C PHE A 346 0.06 3.54 24.83
N GLU A 347 1.09 2.86 24.33
CA GLU A 347 2.46 2.97 24.86
C GLU A 347 3.01 4.40 24.76
N GLU A 348 2.78 5.12 23.63
CA GLU A 348 3.21 6.53 23.44
C GLU A 348 2.76 7.45 24.58
N PHE A 349 1.62 7.15 25.23
CA PHE A 349 1.00 8.01 26.23
C PHE A 349 1.06 7.42 27.66
N ASP A 350 1.62 6.22 27.80
CA ASP A 350 1.46 5.41 29.03
C ASP A 350 0.02 5.46 29.56
N TYR A 351 -0.92 5.14 28.66
CA TYR A 351 -2.34 5.28 28.89
C TYR A 351 -3.09 4.00 28.60
N SER A 352 -3.71 3.44 29.63
CA SER A 352 -4.50 2.21 29.56
C SER A 352 -5.99 2.51 29.68
N ILE A 353 -6.83 1.86 28.84
CA ILE A 353 -8.25 2.15 28.75
C ILE A 353 -9.06 0.93 28.30
N PRO A 354 -10.25 0.67 28.87
CA PRO A 354 -11.11 -0.41 28.38
C PRO A 354 -11.66 -0.10 26.98
N VAL A 355 -11.67 -1.12 26.12
CA VAL A 355 -12.18 -1.05 24.73
C VAL A 355 -13.71 -1.15 24.77
N ARG A 356 -14.39 0.00 24.76
CA ARG A 356 -15.86 0.10 24.67
C ARG A 356 -16.36 0.48 23.29
N SER A 357 -15.50 1.12 22.48
CA SER A 357 -15.82 1.43 21.09
C SER A 357 -15.96 0.16 20.26
N LYS A 358 -16.79 0.21 19.22
CA LYS A 358 -16.90 -0.89 18.26
C LYS A 358 -15.67 -0.95 17.40
N ILE A 359 -14.96 -2.09 17.40
CA ILE A 359 -13.80 -2.35 16.54
C ILE A 359 -14.24 -3.33 15.44
N GLU A 360 -14.02 -2.96 14.17
CA GLU A 360 -14.37 -3.82 13.04
C GLU A 360 -13.27 -3.77 11.96
N LYS A 361 -13.10 -4.91 11.27
CA LYS A 361 -12.24 -5.04 10.08
C LYS A 361 -13.11 -5.28 8.84
N PHE A 362 -12.74 -4.60 7.74
CA PHE A 362 -13.40 -4.68 6.45
C PHE A 362 -12.39 -5.08 5.39
N ASP A 363 -12.72 -6.04 4.55
CA ASP A 363 -11.81 -6.52 3.50
C ASP A 363 -11.89 -5.63 2.26
N LEU A 364 -11.22 -4.48 2.33
CA LEU A 364 -11.02 -3.56 1.21
C LEU A 364 -9.55 -3.56 0.75
N SER A 365 -8.91 -4.73 0.75
CA SER A 365 -7.51 -4.87 0.35
C SER A 365 -7.26 -4.34 -1.07
N GLY A 366 -6.06 -3.77 -1.29
CA GLY A 366 -5.55 -3.40 -2.61
C GLY A 366 -4.84 -4.54 -3.34
N HIS A 367 -4.74 -5.73 -2.73
CA HIS A 367 -4.14 -6.93 -3.33
C HIS A 367 -5.20 -7.89 -3.84
N ALA A 368 -4.87 -8.61 -4.88
CA ALA A 368 -5.71 -9.66 -5.42
C ALA A 368 -5.97 -10.77 -4.39
N ASP A 369 -7.11 -11.41 -4.52
CA ASP A 369 -7.43 -12.61 -3.73
C ASP A 369 -6.54 -13.78 -4.18
N ARG A 370 -6.26 -14.70 -3.25
CA ARG A 370 -5.42 -15.87 -3.55
C ARG A 370 -6.00 -16.73 -4.68
N GLU A 371 -7.32 -16.81 -4.79
CA GLU A 371 -7.96 -17.57 -5.87
C GLU A 371 -7.83 -16.83 -7.21
N ASP A 372 -7.96 -15.50 -7.24
CA ASP A 372 -7.72 -14.71 -8.44
C ASP A 372 -6.26 -14.86 -8.92
N LEU A 373 -5.29 -14.86 -8.00
CA LEU A 373 -3.88 -15.12 -8.32
C LEU A 373 -3.65 -16.53 -8.85
N TYR A 374 -4.28 -17.53 -8.24
CA TYR A 374 -4.23 -18.93 -8.71
C TYR A 374 -4.74 -19.05 -10.13
N GLN A 375 -5.92 -18.52 -10.44
CA GLN A 375 -6.50 -18.53 -11.78
C GLN A 375 -5.63 -17.78 -12.79
N PHE A 376 -5.02 -16.67 -12.35
CA PHE A 376 -4.09 -15.93 -13.20
C PHE A 376 -2.86 -16.76 -13.58
N VAL A 377 -2.25 -17.49 -12.65
CA VAL A 377 -1.13 -18.40 -12.94
C VAL A 377 -1.54 -19.46 -13.97
N LEU A 378 -2.69 -20.10 -13.77
CA LEU A 378 -3.17 -21.13 -14.72
C LEU A 378 -3.43 -20.56 -16.12
N ALA A 379 -3.92 -19.32 -16.21
CA ALA A 379 -4.15 -18.64 -17.49
C ALA A 379 -2.84 -18.28 -18.21
N GLN A 380 -1.79 -17.88 -17.47
CA GLN A 380 -0.48 -17.51 -18.04
C GLN A 380 0.38 -18.72 -18.44
N LYS A 381 0.12 -19.91 -17.90
CA LYS A 381 0.87 -21.15 -18.18
C LYS A 381 2.39 -20.95 -18.13
N PRO A 382 2.94 -20.47 -16.99
CA PRO A 382 4.38 -20.25 -16.90
C PRO A 382 5.14 -21.57 -16.93
N LYS A 383 6.38 -21.60 -17.47
CA LYS A 383 7.30 -22.71 -17.30
C LYS A 383 7.84 -22.77 -15.87
N LYS A 384 8.09 -21.59 -15.29
CA LYS A 384 8.54 -21.42 -13.90
C LYS A 384 7.74 -20.34 -13.18
N LEU A 385 7.21 -20.65 -12.00
CA LEU A 385 6.52 -19.73 -11.10
C LEU A 385 7.43 -19.42 -9.92
N VAL A 386 7.72 -18.13 -9.70
CA VAL A 386 8.51 -17.62 -8.57
C VAL A 386 7.59 -16.89 -7.60
N LEU A 387 7.50 -17.36 -6.35
CA LEU A 387 6.65 -16.77 -5.32
C LEU A 387 7.41 -15.68 -4.57
N THR A 388 6.80 -14.52 -4.38
CA THR A 388 7.40 -13.39 -3.67
C THR A 388 6.34 -12.58 -2.92
N HIS A 389 6.78 -11.59 -2.13
CA HIS A 389 5.92 -10.58 -1.49
C HIS A 389 4.75 -11.18 -0.69
N GLY A 390 5.08 -12.00 0.31
CA GLY A 390 4.14 -12.60 1.25
C GLY A 390 4.89 -13.25 2.41
N ASP A 391 4.23 -13.37 3.56
CA ASP A 391 4.76 -14.14 4.67
C ASP A 391 4.91 -15.61 4.27
N GLU A 392 5.75 -16.36 4.99
CA GLU A 392 6.06 -17.76 4.63
C GLU A 392 4.81 -18.62 4.47
N ASP A 393 3.85 -18.52 5.40
CA ASP A 393 2.60 -19.28 5.34
C ASP A 393 1.79 -18.95 4.08
N ALA A 394 1.81 -17.67 3.65
CA ALA A 394 1.13 -17.24 2.43
C ALA A 394 1.76 -17.85 1.18
N ARG A 395 3.10 -17.92 1.11
CA ARG A 395 3.81 -18.59 0.01
C ARG A 395 3.59 -20.08 0.02
N GLN A 396 3.60 -20.73 1.20
CA GLN A 396 3.37 -22.16 1.36
C GLN A 396 1.98 -22.58 0.88
N TRP A 397 0.96 -21.75 1.07
CA TRP A 397 -0.37 -22.03 0.50
C TRP A 397 -0.31 -22.19 -1.02
N PHE A 398 0.44 -21.34 -1.73
CA PHE A 398 0.60 -21.46 -3.18
C PHE A 398 1.43 -22.67 -3.56
N VAL A 399 2.51 -22.99 -2.83
CA VAL A 399 3.28 -24.24 -3.06
C VAL A 399 2.37 -25.44 -3.01
N GLN A 400 1.59 -25.59 -1.93
CA GLN A 400 0.64 -26.70 -1.78
C GLN A 400 -0.46 -26.70 -2.86
N LYS A 401 -1.02 -25.52 -3.14
CA LYS A 401 -2.09 -25.39 -4.14
C LYS A 401 -1.65 -25.78 -5.55
N PHE A 402 -0.36 -25.64 -5.87
CA PHE A 402 0.20 -26.00 -7.18
C PHE A 402 0.88 -27.37 -7.21
N GLU A 403 0.87 -28.17 -6.15
CA GLU A 403 1.47 -29.52 -6.12
C GLU A 403 0.93 -30.40 -7.26
N ASP A 404 -0.38 -30.39 -7.49
CA ASP A 404 -1.03 -31.14 -8.58
C ASP A 404 -0.64 -30.66 -9.99
N HIS A 405 -0.03 -29.46 -10.10
CA HIS A 405 0.43 -28.87 -11.35
C HIS A 405 1.94 -29.01 -11.58
N SER A 406 2.67 -29.70 -10.71
CA SER A 406 4.13 -29.88 -10.77
C SER A 406 4.65 -30.49 -12.08
N LYS A 407 3.78 -31.21 -12.82
CA LYS A 407 4.11 -31.71 -14.16
C LYS A 407 4.00 -30.65 -15.26
N SER A 408 3.36 -29.52 -14.98
CA SER A 408 3.10 -28.48 -15.97
C SER A 408 4.07 -27.30 -15.86
N PHE A 409 4.52 -27.00 -14.66
CA PHE A 409 5.50 -25.93 -14.38
C PHE A 409 6.19 -26.12 -13.03
N ASP A 410 7.39 -25.53 -12.90
CA ASP A 410 8.15 -25.54 -11.65
C ASP A 410 7.69 -24.40 -10.73
N VAL A 411 7.53 -24.69 -9.44
CA VAL A 411 7.22 -23.69 -8.41
C VAL A 411 8.47 -23.46 -7.54
N LEU A 412 8.96 -22.21 -7.54
CA LEU A 412 10.08 -21.77 -6.75
C LEU A 412 9.60 -20.87 -5.60
N ASN A 413 9.80 -21.30 -4.35
CA ASN A 413 9.65 -20.48 -3.14
C ASN A 413 11.03 -20.06 -2.64
N PRO A 414 11.56 -18.90 -3.09
CA PRO A 414 12.94 -18.54 -2.82
C PRO A 414 13.15 -18.06 -1.38
N ASN A 415 14.28 -18.44 -0.80
CA ASN A 415 14.77 -17.87 0.46
C ASN A 415 15.50 -16.55 0.22
N VAL A 416 15.36 -15.61 1.15
CA VAL A 416 16.07 -14.33 1.11
C VAL A 416 17.59 -14.55 1.15
N GLY A 417 18.32 -13.88 0.27
CA GLY A 417 19.78 -13.93 0.19
C GLY A 417 20.35 -15.13 -0.58
N GLN A 418 19.52 -16.01 -1.13
CA GLN A 418 19.97 -17.11 -1.99
C GLN A 418 19.83 -16.72 -3.48
N ARG A 419 20.75 -17.25 -4.31
CA ARG A 419 20.71 -17.11 -5.77
C ARG A 419 20.03 -18.34 -6.38
N TYR A 420 19.14 -18.11 -7.32
CA TYR A 420 18.42 -19.13 -8.07
C TYR A 420 18.53 -18.87 -9.57
N GLU A 421 18.55 -19.95 -10.36
CA GLU A 421 18.41 -19.89 -11.82
C GLU A 421 16.91 -19.97 -12.19
N VAL A 422 16.47 -19.08 -13.09
CA VAL A 422 15.08 -19.00 -13.55
C VAL A 422 14.97 -19.00 -15.07
#